data_170edab56cea9ac6de21e70b3349d48c
#
_entry.id   170edab56cea9ac6de21e70b3349d48c
#
_cell.length_a   1.000
_cell.length_b   1.000
_cell.length_c   1.000
_cell.angle_alpha   90.00
_cell.angle_beta   90.00
_cell.angle_gamma   90.00
#
_symmetry.space_group_name_H-M   'P 1'
#
loop_
_entity.id
_entity.type
_entity.pdbx_description
1 polymer ?
#
loop_
_entity_poly.entity_id
_entity_poly.type
_entity_poly.pdbx_seq_one_letter_code
_entity_poly.pdbx_strand_id
1 'polypeptide(L)'
;MMSLTTATIAISIDTVLPAFDEIEAQFDLDTTTSTISLTITVFLMAMGTGMLVWGPLADRFGRKRTMYAALTILIAGAVISTAATSFGMFLAGRAVWGLAAAGPRAVSLAITRDAYSGDLMSRIMSLTTAVFLVVPILAPALGEGLLAFGSWRLTTAVGACLAVVAGLWLTRLNETLSPDDVLPLEFGRIVDAARTVVTNRTTVGFTIASTMAYGAFFPWLGSSTQMIGTIFDREAQFALFFGLNAIFMAMLILISERLINRFGTQPVLVTAMTLSVITSSIYVIVALLNDGVPGFWLWFALVSILTALNSASTPLMQSRAMEPMGRVAGTASSVTGSVIFIGGALLGSIIDRLITDTVTPFGAGFAIYIGLALTAVVVLGRAQR
;
A
#
# COMPACT_ATOMS: atom_id res chain seq x y z
N MET A 1 19.75 -5.41 3.62
CA MET A 1 18.96 -5.17 4.84
C MET A 1 17.77 -4.28 4.56
N MET A 2 17.92 -3.01 4.14
CA MET A 2 16.77 -2.09 3.87
C MET A 2 15.73 -2.70 2.93
N SER A 3 16.19 -3.33 1.85
CA SER A 3 15.29 -4.01 0.91
C SER A 3 14.52 -5.17 1.56
N LEU A 4 15.16 -5.94 2.45
CA LEU A 4 14.50 -7.04 3.17
C LEU A 4 13.43 -6.51 4.14
N THR A 5 13.74 -5.47 4.92
CA THR A 5 12.76 -4.88 5.85
C THR A 5 11.56 -4.27 5.11
N THR A 6 11.79 -3.69 3.93
CA THR A 6 10.70 -3.17 3.09
C THR A 6 9.91 -4.32 2.43
N ALA A 7 10.59 -5.39 1.99
CA ALA A 7 9.94 -6.58 1.43
C ALA A 7 9.01 -7.26 2.45
N THR A 8 9.38 -7.28 3.73
CA THR A 8 8.55 -7.86 4.80
C THR A 8 7.15 -7.24 4.84
N ILE A 9 7.01 -5.95 4.50
CA ILE A 9 5.71 -5.26 4.48
C ILE A 9 4.81 -5.82 3.37
N ALA A 10 5.33 -5.87 2.13
CA ALA A 10 4.55 -6.36 0.99
C ALA A 10 4.22 -7.85 1.15
N ILE A 11 5.19 -8.67 1.60
CA ILE A 11 4.95 -10.09 1.91
C ILE A 11 3.85 -10.23 2.98
N SER A 12 3.82 -9.37 4.00
CA SER A 12 2.79 -9.38 5.04
C SER A 12 1.36 -9.13 4.52
N ILE A 13 1.23 -8.47 3.38
CA ILE A 13 -0.05 -8.18 2.73
C ILE A 13 -0.39 -9.29 1.75
N ASP A 14 0.51 -9.61 0.84
CA ASP A 14 0.19 -10.33 -0.39
C ASP A 14 0.22 -11.87 -0.21
N THR A 15 1.02 -12.40 0.74
CA THR A 15 1.08 -13.87 0.96
C THR A 15 -0.18 -14.44 1.59
N VAL A 16 -0.99 -13.64 2.27
CA VAL A 16 -2.23 -14.09 2.89
C VAL A 16 -3.40 -14.16 1.89
N LEU A 17 -3.28 -13.48 0.74
CA LEU A 17 -4.39 -13.38 -0.23
C LEU A 17 -4.85 -14.76 -0.72
N PRO A 18 -3.98 -15.68 -1.17
CA PRO A 18 -4.41 -17.02 -1.61
C PRO A 18 -5.05 -17.87 -0.50
N ALA A 19 -4.89 -17.47 0.75
CA ALA A 19 -5.41 -18.20 1.92
C ALA A 19 -6.81 -17.74 2.35
N PHE A 20 -7.42 -16.78 1.65
CA PHE A 20 -8.69 -16.18 2.06
C PHE A 20 -9.81 -17.22 2.17
N ASP A 21 -9.94 -18.13 1.21
CA ASP A 21 -10.98 -19.15 1.22
C ASP A 21 -10.83 -20.12 2.40
N GLU A 22 -9.58 -20.53 2.75
CA GLU A 22 -9.33 -21.35 3.93
C GLU A 22 -9.63 -20.59 5.23
N ILE A 23 -9.34 -19.28 5.30
CA ILE A 23 -9.62 -18.44 6.46
C ILE A 23 -11.14 -18.27 6.63
N GLU A 24 -11.87 -18.03 5.53
CA GLU A 24 -13.33 -17.95 5.54
C GLU A 24 -13.95 -19.24 6.03
N ALA A 25 -13.53 -20.38 5.49
CA ALA A 25 -14.01 -21.70 5.94
C ALA A 25 -13.64 -21.99 7.41
N GLN A 26 -12.45 -21.61 7.87
CA GLN A 26 -12.00 -21.85 9.24
C GLN A 26 -12.84 -21.09 10.29
N PHE A 27 -13.26 -19.86 9.95
CA PHE A 27 -13.97 -18.98 10.88
C PHE A 27 -15.47 -18.88 10.59
N ASP A 28 -15.98 -19.71 9.68
CA ASP A 28 -17.40 -19.76 9.27
C ASP A 28 -17.92 -18.35 8.87
N LEU A 29 -17.14 -17.67 8.02
CA LEU A 29 -17.49 -16.32 7.56
C LEU A 29 -18.54 -16.41 6.46
N ASP A 30 -19.44 -15.42 6.44
CA ASP A 30 -20.42 -15.29 5.37
C ASP A 30 -19.71 -14.87 4.05
N THR A 31 -19.65 -15.80 3.09
CA THR A 31 -19.03 -15.57 1.78
C THR A 31 -19.84 -14.64 0.87
N THR A 32 -21.10 -14.36 1.22
CA THR A 32 -21.94 -13.39 0.50
C THR A 32 -21.57 -11.93 0.83
N THR A 33 -20.84 -11.73 1.92
CA THR A 33 -20.33 -10.43 2.34
C THR A 33 -18.80 -10.46 2.28
N SER A 34 -18.17 -9.48 1.67
CA SER A 34 -16.70 -9.40 1.59
C SER A 34 -16.03 -9.19 2.96
N THR A 35 -16.43 -9.98 3.96
CA THR A 35 -15.95 -9.86 5.35
C THR A 35 -14.46 -10.13 5.44
N ILE A 36 -13.92 -11.03 4.62
CA ILE A 36 -12.49 -11.35 4.59
C ILE A 36 -11.62 -10.16 4.18
N SER A 37 -12.12 -9.23 3.36
CA SER A 37 -11.40 -8.03 2.95
C SER A 37 -11.04 -7.11 4.12
N LEU A 38 -11.74 -7.24 5.28
CA LEU A 38 -11.38 -6.57 6.53
C LEU A 38 -9.95 -6.92 6.97
N THR A 39 -9.45 -8.08 6.61
CA THR A 39 -8.05 -8.49 6.83
C THR A 39 -7.07 -7.46 6.27
N ILE A 40 -7.32 -6.95 5.08
CA ILE A 40 -6.50 -5.93 4.42
C ILE A 40 -6.84 -4.54 4.95
N THR A 41 -8.12 -4.22 5.07
CA THR A 41 -8.59 -2.91 5.55
C THR A 41 -8.02 -2.57 6.93
N VAL A 42 -8.15 -3.48 7.89
CA VAL A 42 -7.64 -3.31 9.27
C VAL A 42 -6.12 -3.16 9.29
N PHE A 43 -5.41 -3.97 8.51
CA PHE A 43 -3.95 -3.86 8.40
C PHE A 43 -3.52 -2.49 7.85
N LEU A 44 -4.15 -2.01 6.77
CA LEU A 44 -3.80 -0.73 6.13
C LEU A 44 -4.18 0.48 7.01
N MET A 45 -5.31 0.44 7.70
CA MET A 45 -5.69 1.48 8.66
C MET A 45 -4.69 1.56 9.83
N ALA A 46 -4.32 0.41 10.39
CA ALA A 46 -3.33 0.33 11.44
C ALA A 46 -1.94 0.80 10.96
N MET A 47 -1.55 0.45 9.73
CA MET A 47 -0.31 0.93 9.11
C MET A 47 -0.34 2.45 8.94
N GLY A 48 -1.46 3.04 8.50
CA GLY A 48 -1.63 4.49 8.43
C GLY A 48 -1.44 5.14 9.80
N THR A 49 -2.00 4.57 10.87
CA THR A 49 -1.79 5.03 12.24
C THR A 49 -0.32 4.93 12.65
N GLY A 50 0.33 3.83 12.32
CA GLY A 50 1.76 3.62 12.59
C GLY A 50 2.67 4.66 11.95
N MET A 51 2.31 5.22 10.79
CA MET A 51 3.10 6.27 10.14
C MET A 51 3.31 7.51 11.01
N LEU A 52 2.36 7.85 11.88
CA LEU A 52 2.49 8.98 12.82
C LEU A 52 3.46 8.70 13.97
N VAL A 53 3.70 7.43 14.27
CA VAL A 53 4.39 7.01 15.50
C VAL A 53 5.87 6.72 15.24
N TRP A 54 6.19 5.95 14.19
CA TRP A 54 7.53 5.41 13.99
C TRP A 54 8.58 6.45 13.62
N GLY A 55 8.22 7.53 12.90
CA GLY A 55 9.13 8.61 12.57
C GLY A 55 9.69 9.31 13.83
N PRO A 56 8.81 9.91 14.65
CA PRO A 56 9.23 10.54 15.90
C PRO A 56 9.97 9.62 16.86
N LEU A 57 9.57 8.34 16.96
CA LEU A 57 10.30 7.36 17.77
C LEU A 57 11.72 7.14 17.27
N ALA A 58 11.91 7.05 15.95
CA ALA A 58 13.22 6.87 15.34
C ALA A 58 14.13 8.09 15.54
N ASP A 59 13.56 9.30 15.53
CA ASP A 59 14.30 10.55 15.77
C ASP A 59 14.69 10.73 17.24
N ARG A 60 13.93 10.12 18.16
CA ARG A 60 14.20 10.23 19.60
C ARG A 60 15.07 9.12 20.14
N PHE A 61 14.76 7.87 19.82
CA PHE A 61 15.39 6.69 20.44
C PHE A 61 16.50 6.07 19.61
N GLY A 62 16.73 6.59 18.40
CA GLY A 62 17.69 6.05 17.44
C GLY A 62 17.04 5.08 16.44
N ARG A 63 17.69 4.95 15.31
CA ARG A 63 17.17 4.15 14.18
C ARG A 63 17.15 2.67 14.50
N LYS A 64 18.26 2.17 15.05
CA LYS A 64 18.43 0.75 15.35
C LYS A 64 17.44 0.26 16.41
N ARG A 65 17.30 0.99 17.52
CA ARG A 65 16.38 0.61 18.61
C ARG A 65 14.92 0.63 18.14
N THR A 66 14.55 1.66 17.40
CA THR A 66 13.19 1.80 16.86
C THR A 66 12.88 0.69 15.84
N MET A 67 13.83 0.31 14.98
CA MET A 67 13.66 -0.81 14.05
C MET A 67 13.44 -2.13 14.81
N TYR A 68 14.20 -2.41 15.87
CA TYR A 68 13.97 -3.59 16.71
C TYR A 68 12.59 -3.59 17.35
N ALA A 69 12.15 -2.45 17.89
CA ALA A 69 10.81 -2.33 18.47
C ALA A 69 9.72 -2.62 17.43
N ALA A 70 9.85 -2.03 16.23
CA ALA A 70 8.92 -2.27 15.12
C ALA A 70 8.88 -3.74 14.69
N LEU A 71 10.05 -4.38 14.49
CA LEU A 71 10.12 -5.79 14.12
C LEU A 71 9.56 -6.71 15.21
N THR A 72 9.81 -6.41 16.49
CA THR A 72 9.26 -7.18 17.61
C THR A 72 7.74 -7.12 17.66
N ILE A 73 7.15 -5.93 17.50
CA ILE A 73 5.68 -5.75 17.46
C ILE A 73 5.11 -6.41 16.20
N LEU A 74 5.82 -6.35 15.06
CA LEU A 74 5.44 -7.03 13.83
C LEU A 74 5.38 -8.55 14.03
N ILE A 75 6.41 -9.13 14.66
CA ILE A 75 6.44 -10.56 15.00
C ILE A 75 5.27 -10.90 15.93
N ALA A 76 5.02 -10.08 16.96
CA ALA A 76 3.90 -10.33 17.87
C ALA A 76 2.55 -10.33 17.12
N GLY A 77 2.31 -9.36 16.24
CA GLY A 77 1.10 -9.30 15.40
C GLY A 77 0.96 -10.52 14.49
N ALA A 78 2.06 -10.94 13.84
CA ALA A 78 2.08 -12.14 13.02
C ALA A 78 1.80 -13.42 13.83
N VAL A 79 2.40 -13.55 15.01
CA VAL A 79 2.16 -14.69 15.92
C VAL A 79 0.70 -14.72 16.40
N ILE A 80 0.13 -13.57 16.78
CA ILE A 80 -1.28 -13.47 17.18
C ILE A 80 -2.19 -13.91 16.02
N SER A 81 -1.92 -13.43 14.79
CA SER A 81 -2.68 -13.83 13.60
C SER A 81 -2.55 -15.33 13.32
N THR A 82 -1.33 -15.88 13.40
CA THR A 82 -1.06 -17.33 13.17
C THR A 82 -1.77 -18.22 14.21
N ALA A 83 -1.78 -17.79 15.47
CA ALA A 83 -2.40 -18.52 16.58
C ALA A 83 -3.90 -18.26 16.75
N ALA A 84 -4.51 -17.47 15.85
CA ALA A 84 -5.90 -17.06 15.99
C ALA A 84 -6.87 -18.24 16.00
N THR A 85 -7.80 -18.20 16.97
CA THR A 85 -8.91 -19.15 17.14
C THR A 85 -10.26 -18.54 16.79
N SER A 86 -10.30 -17.22 16.51
CA SER A 86 -11.47 -16.50 16.04
C SER A 86 -11.05 -15.43 15.02
N PHE A 87 -11.98 -15.05 14.14
CA PHE A 87 -11.71 -13.98 13.17
C PHE A 87 -11.39 -12.64 13.83
N GLY A 88 -12.05 -12.32 14.96
CA GLY A 88 -11.74 -11.12 15.74
C GLY A 88 -10.29 -11.11 16.27
N MET A 89 -9.79 -12.26 16.77
CA MET A 89 -8.39 -12.40 17.18
C MET A 89 -7.43 -12.28 15.97
N PHE A 90 -7.80 -12.86 14.84
CA PHE A 90 -7.05 -12.72 13.61
C PHE A 90 -6.92 -11.24 13.18
N LEU A 91 -8.03 -10.50 13.15
CA LEU A 91 -8.04 -9.06 12.84
C LEU A 91 -7.25 -8.23 13.86
N ALA A 92 -7.33 -8.57 15.15
CA ALA A 92 -6.51 -7.91 16.18
C ALA A 92 -5.01 -8.11 15.90
N GLY A 93 -4.60 -9.33 15.55
CA GLY A 93 -3.24 -9.62 15.11
C GLY A 93 -2.84 -8.80 13.87
N ARG A 94 -3.73 -8.71 12.88
CA ARG A 94 -3.54 -7.88 11.67
C ARG A 94 -3.41 -6.40 11.99
N ALA A 95 -4.16 -5.88 12.96
CA ALA A 95 -4.04 -4.49 13.43
C ALA A 95 -2.67 -4.23 14.08
N VAL A 96 -2.23 -5.10 14.99
CA VAL A 96 -0.91 -5.00 15.63
C VAL A 96 0.20 -5.09 14.57
N TRP A 97 0.07 -6.02 13.65
CA TRP A 97 1.03 -6.21 12.56
C TRP A 97 1.11 -4.99 11.63
N GLY A 98 -0.05 -4.46 11.19
CA GLY A 98 -0.15 -3.27 10.36
C GLY A 98 0.48 -2.04 11.02
N LEU A 99 0.17 -1.80 12.31
CA LEU A 99 0.75 -0.71 13.08
C LEU A 99 2.29 -0.77 13.05
N ALA A 100 2.85 -1.96 13.22
CA ALA A 100 4.29 -2.18 13.21
C ALA A 100 4.90 -2.06 11.81
N ALA A 101 4.19 -2.46 10.76
CA ALA A 101 4.69 -2.50 9.39
C ALA A 101 5.11 -1.12 8.83
N ALA A 102 4.55 -0.03 9.35
CA ALA A 102 5.00 1.32 9.01
C ALA A 102 6.43 1.63 9.49
N GLY A 103 6.89 0.98 10.58
CA GLY A 103 8.22 1.22 11.17
C GLY A 103 9.38 0.86 10.23
N PRO A 104 9.48 -0.36 9.70
CA PRO A 104 10.53 -0.76 8.79
C PRO A 104 10.68 0.17 7.58
N ARG A 105 9.58 0.68 7.03
CA ARG A 105 9.60 1.64 5.93
C ARG A 105 10.17 2.99 6.35
N ALA A 106 9.64 3.57 7.42
CA ALA A 106 10.06 4.89 7.90
C ALA A 106 11.53 4.88 8.35
N VAL A 107 11.91 3.87 9.14
CA VAL A 107 13.28 3.76 9.69
C VAL A 107 14.29 3.41 8.59
N SER A 108 13.96 2.56 7.61
CA SER A 108 14.86 2.25 6.50
C SER A 108 15.17 3.48 5.66
N LEU A 109 14.17 4.34 5.42
CA LEU A 109 14.38 5.60 4.71
C LEU A 109 15.28 6.55 5.51
N ALA A 110 15.07 6.65 6.82
CA ALA A 110 15.90 7.47 7.71
C ALA A 110 17.36 6.97 7.71
N ILE A 111 17.60 5.67 7.93
CA ILE A 111 18.94 5.07 7.89
C ILE A 111 19.62 5.35 6.54
N THR A 112 18.87 5.24 5.43
CA THR A 112 19.45 5.48 4.10
C THR A 112 19.91 6.94 3.95
N ARG A 113 19.16 7.90 4.49
CA ARG A 113 19.52 9.32 4.48
C ARG A 113 20.68 9.65 5.42
N ASP A 114 20.74 8.99 6.58
CA ASP A 114 21.77 9.22 7.58
C ASP A 114 23.13 8.63 7.13
N ALA A 115 23.10 7.46 6.45
CA ALA A 115 24.32 6.70 6.11
C ALA A 115 24.88 7.01 4.71
N TYR A 116 24.08 7.57 3.79
CA TYR A 116 24.46 7.73 2.39
C TYR A 116 24.05 9.09 1.85
N SER A 117 24.83 9.60 0.86
CA SER A 117 24.56 10.85 0.16
C SER A 117 24.82 10.71 -1.33
N GLY A 118 24.30 11.65 -2.13
CA GLY A 118 24.53 11.72 -3.58
C GLY A 118 24.09 10.48 -4.33
N ASP A 119 24.91 10.04 -5.29
CA ASP A 119 24.60 8.94 -6.22
C ASP A 119 24.44 7.59 -5.49
N LEU A 120 25.20 7.34 -4.40
CA LEU A 120 25.09 6.10 -3.64
C LEU A 120 23.74 6.00 -2.93
N MET A 121 23.27 7.09 -2.34
CA MET A 121 21.92 7.16 -1.73
C MET A 121 20.86 6.85 -2.78
N SER A 122 20.93 7.49 -3.95
CA SER A 122 20.00 7.28 -5.05
C SER A 122 19.98 5.82 -5.51
N ARG A 123 21.15 5.19 -5.63
CA ARG A 123 21.29 3.77 -6.00
C ARG A 123 20.66 2.84 -4.97
N ILE A 124 20.89 3.08 -3.68
CA ILE A 124 20.31 2.25 -2.60
C ILE A 124 18.78 2.41 -2.57
N MET A 125 18.28 3.63 -2.70
CA MET A 125 16.83 3.88 -2.77
C MET A 125 16.21 3.17 -3.97
N SER A 126 16.83 3.24 -5.15
CA SER A 126 16.36 2.53 -6.36
C SER A 126 16.34 1.01 -6.17
N LEU A 127 17.37 0.43 -5.55
CA LEU A 127 17.39 -1.01 -5.23
C LEU A 127 16.29 -1.40 -4.25
N THR A 128 16.04 -0.58 -3.23
CA THR A 128 14.96 -0.84 -2.27
C THR A 128 13.59 -0.77 -2.93
N THR A 129 13.39 0.20 -3.82
CA THR A 129 12.17 0.32 -4.62
C THR A 129 12.01 -0.86 -5.58
N ALA A 130 13.07 -1.29 -6.26
CA ALA A 130 13.03 -2.44 -7.16
C ALA A 130 12.60 -3.72 -6.44
N VAL A 131 13.13 -3.97 -5.24
CA VAL A 131 12.70 -5.12 -4.41
C VAL A 131 11.22 -4.99 -4.04
N PHE A 132 10.78 -3.79 -3.65
CA PHE A 132 9.36 -3.57 -3.33
C PHE A 132 8.42 -3.83 -4.52
N LEU A 133 8.85 -3.54 -5.75
CA LEU A 133 8.09 -3.82 -6.97
C LEU A 133 8.05 -5.31 -7.33
N VAL A 134 9.12 -6.05 -7.01
CA VAL A 134 9.21 -7.49 -7.32
C VAL A 134 8.41 -8.34 -6.32
N VAL A 135 8.31 -7.91 -5.07
CA VAL A 135 7.65 -8.70 -4.02
C VAL A 135 6.18 -9.03 -4.33
N PRO A 136 5.32 -8.10 -4.76
CA PRO A 136 3.93 -8.42 -5.12
C PRO A 136 3.79 -9.42 -6.29
N ILE A 137 4.83 -9.54 -7.13
CA ILE A 137 4.85 -10.54 -8.21
C ILE A 137 5.02 -11.96 -7.64
N LEU A 138 5.83 -12.11 -6.61
CA LEU A 138 6.24 -13.39 -6.04
C LEU A 138 5.45 -13.80 -4.80
N ALA A 139 4.92 -12.83 -4.03
CA ALA A 139 4.31 -13.09 -2.74
C ALA A 139 3.06 -13.97 -2.80
N PRO A 140 2.11 -13.81 -3.75
CA PRO A 140 0.99 -14.72 -3.87
C PRO A 140 1.42 -16.15 -4.24
N ALA A 141 2.39 -16.31 -5.14
CA ALA A 141 2.94 -17.63 -5.50
C ALA A 141 3.63 -18.30 -4.29
N LEU A 142 4.32 -17.50 -3.45
CA LEU A 142 4.84 -17.99 -2.17
C LEU A 142 3.68 -18.40 -1.25
N GLY A 143 2.60 -17.64 -1.18
CA GLY A 143 1.40 -17.96 -0.41
C GLY A 143 0.77 -19.29 -0.85
N GLU A 144 0.52 -19.47 -2.15
CA GLU A 144 0.01 -20.75 -2.72
C GLU A 144 0.96 -21.91 -2.42
N GLY A 145 2.28 -21.71 -2.57
CA GLY A 145 3.28 -22.71 -2.22
C GLY A 145 3.22 -23.12 -0.74
N LEU A 146 3.02 -22.16 0.17
CA LEU A 146 2.90 -22.45 1.60
C LEU A 146 1.59 -23.22 1.94
N LEU A 147 0.49 -22.91 1.25
CA LEU A 147 -0.77 -23.64 1.40
C LEU A 147 -0.62 -25.09 0.96
N ALA A 148 0.16 -25.37 -0.08
CA ALA A 148 0.42 -26.75 -0.52
C ALA A 148 1.17 -27.60 0.52
N PHE A 149 1.89 -26.98 1.47
CA PHE A 149 2.60 -27.67 2.56
C PHE A 149 1.81 -27.75 3.86
N GLY A 150 0.73 -26.98 4.01
CA GLY A 150 -0.03 -26.95 5.26
C GLY A 150 -1.19 -25.97 5.24
N SER A 151 -1.55 -25.41 6.40
CA SER A 151 -2.70 -24.53 6.52
C SER A 151 -2.33 -23.07 6.23
N TRP A 152 -3.34 -22.22 6.05
CA TRP A 152 -3.22 -20.78 5.91
C TRP A 152 -2.32 -20.11 6.98
N ARG A 153 -2.14 -20.75 8.14
CA ARG A 153 -1.25 -20.24 9.20
C ARG A 153 0.19 -20.10 8.77
N LEU A 154 0.65 -20.88 7.80
CA LEU A 154 2.00 -20.74 7.23
C LEU A 154 2.17 -19.42 6.48
N THR A 155 1.12 -18.92 5.83
CA THR A 155 1.18 -17.65 5.09
C THR A 155 1.36 -16.44 6.02
N THR A 156 0.85 -16.53 7.24
CA THR A 156 1.06 -15.50 8.28
C THR A 156 2.38 -15.70 9.04
N ALA A 157 2.78 -16.94 9.28
CA ALA A 157 4.03 -17.26 9.97
C ALA A 157 5.27 -16.83 9.20
N VAL A 158 5.26 -16.88 7.85
CA VAL A 158 6.40 -16.45 7.01
C VAL A 158 6.78 -15.00 7.26
N GLY A 159 5.80 -14.11 7.52
CA GLY A 159 6.07 -12.71 7.87
C GLY A 159 6.87 -12.58 9.17
N ALA A 160 6.53 -13.39 10.20
CA ALA A 160 7.29 -13.44 11.44
C ALA A 160 8.73 -13.96 11.21
N CYS A 161 8.89 -15.02 10.42
CA CYS A 161 10.21 -15.58 10.11
C CYS A 161 11.11 -14.55 9.40
N LEU A 162 10.56 -13.84 8.41
CA LEU A 162 11.32 -12.80 7.71
C LEU A 162 11.68 -11.63 8.61
N ALA A 163 10.79 -11.24 9.54
CA ALA A 163 11.08 -10.20 10.52
C ALA A 163 12.18 -10.64 11.51
N VAL A 164 12.22 -11.91 11.91
CA VAL A 164 13.33 -12.47 12.71
C VAL A 164 14.64 -12.41 11.93
N VAL A 165 14.67 -12.84 10.66
CA VAL A 165 15.85 -12.76 9.80
C VAL A 165 16.32 -11.31 9.64
N ALA A 166 15.39 -10.36 9.43
CA ALA A 166 15.70 -8.94 9.34
C ALA A 166 16.28 -8.42 10.66
N GLY A 167 15.74 -8.82 11.81
CA GLY A 167 16.22 -8.47 13.14
C GLY A 167 17.62 -9.03 13.43
N LEU A 168 17.90 -10.28 13.03
CA LEU A 168 19.24 -10.87 13.13
C LEU A 168 20.24 -10.12 12.24
N TRP A 169 19.83 -9.73 11.03
CA TRP A 169 20.70 -8.95 10.15
C TRP A 169 20.99 -7.55 10.70
N LEU A 170 20.00 -6.95 11.38
CA LEU A 170 20.10 -5.64 12.01
C LEU A 170 21.18 -5.60 13.12
N THR A 171 21.58 -6.73 13.70
CA THR A 171 22.69 -6.77 14.69
C THR A 171 23.97 -6.17 14.14
N ARG A 172 24.22 -6.33 12.83
CA ARG A 172 25.41 -5.83 12.13
C ARG A 172 25.38 -4.34 11.81
N LEU A 173 24.23 -3.69 11.98
CA LEU A 173 24.09 -2.24 11.76
C LEU A 173 24.54 -1.50 13.02
N ASN A 174 25.38 -0.49 12.87
CA ASN A 174 25.63 0.48 13.92
C ASN A 174 24.48 1.51 13.95
N GLU A 175 24.29 2.18 15.10
CA GLU A 175 23.36 3.31 15.17
C GLU A 175 23.81 4.40 14.19
N THR A 176 22.87 4.92 13.42
CA THR A 176 23.14 5.93 12.39
C THR A 176 22.70 7.34 12.81
N LEU A 177 21.86 7.45 13.85
CA LEU A 177 21.47 8.74 14.40
C LEU A 177 22.65 9.35 15.16
N SER A 178 23.09 10.55 14.74
CA SER A 178 24.08 11.32 15.48
C SER A 178 23.49 11.78 16.83
N PRO A 179 24.29 11.75 17.93
CA PRO A 179 23.83 12.30 19.22
C PRO A 179 23.35 13.74 19.15
N ASP A 180 23.90 14.54 18.25
CA ASP A 180 23.54 15.95 18.06
C ASP A 180 22.19 16.12 17.31
N ASP A 181 21.73 15.10 16.60
CA ASP A 181 20.50 15.10 15.82
C ASP A 181 19.31 14.49 16.56
N VAL A 182 19.48 14.12 17.84
CA VAL A 182 18.41 13.56 18.66
C VAL A 182 17.34 14.61 18.91
N LEU A 183 16.13 14.35 18.43
CA LEU A 183 14.99 15.25 18.60
C LEU A 183 14.11 14.83 19.79
N PRO A 184 13.60 15.79 20.60
CA PRO A 184 12.66 15.47 21.66
C PRO A 184 11.33 14.98 21.07
N LEU A 185 10.67 14.06 21.80
CA LEU A 185 9.30 13.65 21.46
C LEU A 185 8.35 14.80 21.86
N GLU A 186 8.06 15.65 20.90
CA GLU A 186 7.12 16.74 21.08
C GLU A 186 5.86 16.45 20.27
N PHE A 187 4.77 16.12 20.95
CA PHE A 187 3.46 15.97 20.30
C PHE A 187 3.06 17.26 19.56
N GLY A 188 3.51 18.42 20.07
CA GLY A 188 3.34 19.73 19.43
C GLY A 188 3.86 19.76 17.99
N ARG A 189 4.98 19.11 17.68
CA ARG A 189 5.53 19.06 16.31
C ARG A 189 4.60 18.36 15.34
N ILE A 190 3.94 17.27 15.77
CA ILE A 190 2.96 16.55 14.92
C ILE A 190 1.75 17.47 14.70
N VAL A 191 1.29 18.14 15.73
CA VAL A 191 0.16 19.08 15.65
C VAL A 191 0.51 20.26 14.75
N ASP A 192 1.69 20.85 14.89
CA ASP A 192 2.15 21.98 14.05
C ASP A 192 2.31 21.56 12.59
N ALA A 193 2.85 20.35 12.33
CA ALA A 193 2.92 19.81 10.98
C ALA A 193 1.53 19.55 10.42
N ALA A 194 0.61 18.96 11.20
CA ALA A 194 -0.78 18.76 10.79
C ALA A 194 -1.46 20.10 10.48
N ARG A 195 -1.25 21.13 11.32
CA ARG A 195 -1.75 22.48 11.06
C ARG A 195 -1.18 23.05 9.76
N THR A 196 0.11 22.90 9.52
CA THR A 196 0.77 23.34 8.28
C THR A 196 0.20 22.62 7.07
N VAL A 197 -0.03 21.31 7.17
CA VAL A 197 -0.66 20.48 6.12
C VAL A 197 -2.07 21.00 5.81
N VAL A 198 -2.93 21.13 6.81
CA VAL A 198 -4.36 21.49 6.58
C VAL A 198 -4.55 22.95 6.14
N THR A 199 -3.59 23.83 6.40
CA THR A 199 -3.62 25.22 5.94
C THR A 199 -3.10 25.40 4.51
N ASN A 200 -2.35 24.44 3.99
CA ASN A 200 -1.78 24.51 2.65
C ASN A 200 -2.70 23.84 1.61
N ARG A 201 -3.31 24.63 0.74
CA ARG A 201 -4.28 24.16 -0.27
C ARG A 201 -3.70 23.11 -1.20
N THR A 202 -2.45 23.25 -1.61
CA THR A 202 -1.77 22.29 -2.51
C THR A 202 -1.60 20.96 -1.82
N THR A 203 -1.07 20.95 -0.61
CA THR A 203 -0.86 19.73 0.17
C THR A 203 -2.19 19.03 0.48
N VAL A 204 -3.20 19.76 0.94
CA VAL A 204 -4.54 19.19 1.19
C VAL A 204 -5.14 18.59 -0.07
N GLY A 205 -5.13 19.30 -1.18
CA GLY A 205 -5.74 18.83 -2.41
C GLY A 205 -5.06 17.59 -2.99
N PHE A 206 -3.71 17.54 -3.00
CA PHE A 206 -2.99 16.35 -3.43
C PHE A 206 -3.07 15.20 -2.43
N THR A 207 -3.23 15.46 -1.13
CA THR A 207 -3.51 14.44 -0.12
C THR A 207 -4.88 13.81 -0.34
N ILE A 208 -5.91 14.62 -0.58
CA ILE A 208 -7.28 14.14 -0.91
C ILE A 208 -7.24 13.33 -2.20
N ALA A 209 -6.59 13.83 -3.25
CA ALA A 209 -6.47 13.11 -4.51
C ALA A 209 -5.75 11.75 -4.33
N SER A 210 -4.67 11.71 -3.54
CA SER A 210 -3.98 10.46 -3.21
C SER A 210 -4.86 9.52 -2.39
N THR A 211 -5.62 10.03 -1.42
CA THR A 211 -6.57 9.24 -0.62
C THR A 211 -7.61 8.56 -1.50
N MET A 212 -8.17 9.28 -2.46
CA MET A 212 -9.12 8.73 -3.43
C MET A 212 -8.45 7.69 -4.34
N ALA A 213 -7.23 7.95 -4.82
CA ALA A 213 -6.50 7.01 -5.66
C ALA A 213 -6.17 5.69 -4.92
N TYR A 214 -5.77 5.77 -3.64
CA TYR A 214 -5.59 4.58 -2.81
C TYR A 214 -6.92 3.90 -2.48
N GLY A 215 -8.00 4.66 -2.27
CA GLY A 215 -9.36 4.12 -2.10
C GLY A 215 -9.86 3.35 -3.31
N ALA A 216 -9.50 3.77 -4.53
CA ALA A 216 -9.77 3.02 -5.75
C ALA A 216 -8.92 1.73 -5.87
N PHE A 217 -7.67 1.78 -5.39
CA PHE A 217 -6.71 0.68 -5.55
C PHE A 217 -6.82 -0.41 -4.47
N PHE A 218 -7.10 -0.07 -3.21
CA PHE A 218 -7.10 -1.03 -2.11
C PHE A 218 -8.10 -2.19 -2.28
N PRO A 219 -9.26 -2.03 -2.96
CA PRO A 219 -10.11 -3.16 -3.32
C PRO A 219 -9.43 -4.20 -4.23
N TRP A 220 -8.41 -3.82 -4.98
CA TRP A 220 -7.58 -4.81 -5.68
C TRP A 220 -6.86 -5.74 -4.70
N LEU A 221 -6.38 -5.22 -3.58
CA LEU A 221 -5.76 -6.04 -2.53
C LEU A 221 -6.81 -6.81 -1.69
N GLY A 222 -7.97 -6.22 -1.43
CA GLY A 222 -9.00 -6.81 -0.57
C GLY A 222 -9.87 -7.86 -1.26
N SER A 223 -10.20 -7.65 -2.55
CA SER A 223 -11.21 -8.46 -3.27
C SER A 223 -10.67 -9.13 -4.54
N SER A 224 -9.35 -9.08 -4.83
CA SER A 224 -8.79 -9.71 -6.04
C SER A 224 -8.99 -11.22 -6.07
N THR A 225 -8.92 -11.91 -4.94
CA THR A 225 -9.19 -13.34 -4.82
C THR A 225 -10.65 -13.65 -5.16
N GLN A 226 -11.59 -12.88 -4.61
CA GLN A 226 -13.01 -13.02 -4.92
C GLN A 226 -13.28 -12.75 -6.42
N MET A 227 -12.69 -11.67 -6.97
CA MET A 227 -12.88 -11.36 -8.40
C MET A 227 -12.29 -12.45 -9.31
N ILE A 228 -11.04 -12.84 -9.12
CA ILE A 228 -10.36 -13.81 -9.99
C ILE A 228 -10.85 -15.24 -9.69
N GLY A 229 -10.90 -15.62 -8.41
CA GLY A 229 -11.26 -16.96 -7.95
C GLY A 229 -12.75 -17.23 -8.12
N THR A 230 -13.58 -16.53 -7.35
CA THR A 230 -15.02 -16.83 -7.25
C THR A 230 -15.80 -16.33 -8.46
N ILE A 231 -15.68 -15.05 -8.85
CA ILE A 231 -16.51 -14.48 -9.94
C ILE A 231 -16.10 -15.03 -11.31
N PHE A 232 -14.79 -15.20 -11.54
CA PHE A 232 -14.30 -15.73 -12.83
C PHE A 232 -13.91 -17.21 -12.81
N ASP A 233 -14.10 -17.91 -11.71
CA ASP A 233 -13.81 -19.35 -11.56
C ASP A 233 -12.35 -19.69 -11.95
N ARG A 234 -11.38 -18.90 -11.44
CA ARG A 234 -9.95 -19.04 -11.75
C ARG A 234 -9.06 -19.06 -10.50
N GLU A 235 -9.54 -19.64 -9.43
CA GLU A 235 -8.82 -19.71 -8.14
C GLU A 235 -7.41 -20.29 -8.31
N ALA A 236 -7.26 -21.42 -8.98
CA ALA A 236 -5.97 -22.07 -9.25
C ALA A 236 -4.98 -21.20 -10.08
N GLN A 237 -5.42 -20.10 -10.64
CA GLN A 237 -4.60 -19.19 -11.45
C GLN A 237 -4.42 -17.83 -10.78
N PHE A 238 -4.88 -17.68 -9.54
CA PHE A 238 -4.86 -16.40 -8.82
C PHE A 238 -3.46 -15.78 -8.77
N ALA A 239 -2.45 -16.52 -8.27
CA ALA A 239 -1.09 -15.99 -8.16
C ALA A 239 -0.51 -15.59 -9.52
N LEU A 240 -0.83 -16.34 -10.60
CA LEU A 240 -0.39 -16.00 -11.94
C LEU A 240 -0.94 -14.63 -12.39
N PHE A 241 -2.26 -14.43 -12.28
CA PHE A 241 -2.88 -13.19 -12.75
C PHE A 241 -2.56 -12.00 -11.84
N PHE A 242 -2.49 -12.21 -10.53
CA PHE A 242 -2.04 -11.16 -9.61
C PHE A 242 -0.59 -10.75 -9.90
N GLY A 243 0.30 -11.71 -10.11
CA GLY A 243 1.68 -11.48 -10.49
C GLY A 243 1.83 -10.78 -11.84
N LEU A 244 1.08 -11.18 -12.86
CA LEU A 244 1.05 -10.50 -14.16
C LEU A 244 0.58 -9.05 -14.02
N ASN A 245 -0.46 -8.79 -13.23
CA ASN A 245 -0.92 -7.43 -12.94
C ASN A 245 0.21 -6.60 -12.29
N ALA A 246 0.92 -7.15 -11.31
CA ALA A 246 2.04 -6.47 -10.67
C ALA A 246 3.20 -6.17 -11.66
N ILE A 247 3.45 -7.03 -12.65
CA ILE A 247 4.40 -6.76 -13.73
C ILE A 247 3.96 -5.56 -14.57
N PHE A 248 2.68 -5.48 -14.96
CA PHE A 248 2.15 -4.31 -15.69
C PHE A 248 2.29 -3.03 -14.89
N MET A 249 2.01 -3.07 -13.58
CA MET A 249 2.21 -1.93 -12.68
C MET A 249 3.67 -1.49 -12.66
N ALA A 250 4.61 -2.42 -12.47
CA ALA A 250 6.04 -2.13 -12.44
C ALA A 250 6.54 -1.55 -13.78
N MET A 251 6.11 -2.12 -14.91
CA MET A 251 6.45 -1.61 -16.24
C MET A 251 6.00 -0.17 -16.43
N LEU A 252 4.77 0.17 -16.04
CA LEU A 252 4.25 1.52 -16.25
C LEU A 252 4.94 2.54 -15.32
N ILE A 253 5.32 2.15 -14.10
CA ILE A 253 6.15 2.98 -13.22
C ILE A 253 7.47 3.33 -13.92
N LEU A 254 8.17 2.35 -14.49
CA LEU A 254 9.44 2.57 -15.19
C LEU A 254 9.27 3.43 -16.46
N ILE A 255 8.17 3.25 -17.18
CA ILE A 255 7.84 4.08 -18.35
C ILE A 255 7.54 5.52 -17.91
N SER A 256 6.81 5.68 -16.80
CA SER A 256 6.43 7.00 -16.29
C SER A 256 7.65 7.87 -15.95
N GLU A 257 8.73 7.29 -15.43
CA GLU A 257 9.98 8.02 -15.17
C GLU A 257 10.57 8.65 -16.45
N ARG A 258 10.57 7.89 -17.56
CA ARG A 258 11.03 8.42 -18.87
C ARG A 258 10.13 9.53 -19.41
N LEU A 259 8.82 9.37 -19.24
CA LEU A 259 7.84 10.38 -19.66
C LEU A 259 7.95 11.66 -18.82
N ILE A 260 8.19 11.55 -17.52
CA ILE A 260 8.39 12.68 -16.62
C ILE A 260 9.63 13.48 -17.03
N ASN A 261 10.73 12.80 -17.33
CA ASN A 261 11.96 13.45 -17.76
C ASN A 261 11.80 14.20 -19.09
N ARG A 262 10.86 13.77 -19.96
CA ARG A 262 10.61 14.40 -21.27
C ARG A 262 9.54 15.48 -21.23
N PHE A 263 8.46 15.27 -20.49
CA PHE A 263 7.24 16.10 -20.52
C PHE A 263 6.97 16.84 -19.22
N GLY A 264 7.69 16.51 -18.14
CA GLY A 264 7.45 17.04 -16.81
C GLY A 264 6.37 16.28 -16.03
N THR A 265 6.34 16.47 -14.71
CA THR A 265 5.48 15.74 -13.78
C THR A 265 3.99 16.00 -13.99
N GLN A 266 3.60 17.29 -14.13
CA GLN A 266 2.19 17.67 -14.19
C GLN A 266 1.46 17.15 -15.45
N PRO A 267 2.01 17.27 -16.68
CA PRO A 267 1.35 16.69 -17.85
C PRO A 267 1.22 15.17 -17.78
N VAL A 268 2.27 14.47 -17.30
CA VAL A 268 2.23 13.00 -17.15
C VAL A 268 1.15 12.57 -16.16
N LEU A 269 1.07 13.24 -15.00
CA LEU A 269 0.07 12.97 -13.97
C LEU A 269 -1.35 13.16 -14.52
N VAL A 270 -1.65 14.33 -15.12
CA VAL A 270 -2.98 14.63 -15.66
C VAL A 270 -3.36 13.66 -16.78
N THR A 271 -2.42 13.31 -17.67
CA THR A 271 -2.66 12.33 -18.73
C THR A 271 -2.96 10.96 -18.17
N ALA A 272 -2.18 10.46 -17.22
CA ALA A 272 -2.40 9.16 -16.59
C ALA A 272 -3.76 9.09 -15.89
N MET A 273 -4.12 10.12 -15.13
CA MET A 273 -5.43 10.19 -14.47
C MET A 273 -6.60 10.30 -15.47
N THR A 274 -6.44 11.06 -16.55
CA THR A 274 -7.46 11.16 -17.61
C THR A 274 -7.67 9.80 -18.30
N LEU A 275 -6.57 9.11 -18.63
CA LEU A 275 -6.64 7.76 -19.18
C LEU A 275 -7.30 6.79 -18.19
N SER A 276 -7.02 6.91 -16.88
CA SER A 276 -7.70 6.09 -15.86
C SER A 276 -9.21 6.33 -15.83
N VAL A 277 -9.66 7.58 -15.93
CA VAL A 277 -11.09 7.91 -15.99
C VAL A 277 -11.75 7.34 -17.27
N ILE A 278 -11.08 7.48 -18.42
CA ILE A 278 -11.59 6.91 -19.67
C ILE A 278 -11.66 5.38 -19.57
N THR A 279 -10.59 4.73 -19.13
CA THR A 279 -10.54 3.27 -19.01
C THR A 279 -11.56 2.74 -18.00
N SER A 280 -11.76 3.41 -16.85
CA SER A 280 -12.75 3.00 -15.87
C SER A 280 -14.18 3.22 -16.38
N SER A 281 -14.43 4.26 -17.18
CA SER A 281 -15.73 4.45 -17.84
C SER A 281 -16.01 3.34 -18.85
N ILE A 282 -15.01 2.95 -19.66
CA ILE A 282 -15.12 1.80 -20.58
C ILE A 282 -15.38 0.52 -19.79
N TYR A 283 -14.64 0.31 -18.68
CA TYR A 283 -14.83 -0.84 -17.81
C TYR A 283 -16.27 -0.94 -17.29
N VAL A 284 -16.83 0.16 -16.77
CA VAL A 284 -18.20 0.18 -16.26
C VAL A 284 -19.20 -0.13 -17.37
N ILE A 285 -19.06 0.50 -18.55
CA ILE A 285 -19.94 0.25 -19.70
C ILE A 285 -19.88 -1.24 -20.10
N VAL A 286 -18.66 -1.80 -20.23
CA VAL A 286 -18.47 -3.20 -20.60
C VAL A 286 -19.08 -4.14 -19.54
N ALA A 287 -18.88 -3.84 -18.24
CA ALA A 287 -19.47 -4.63 -17.17
C ALA A 287 -21.00 -4.59 -17.22
N LEU A 288 -21.61 -3.41 -17.36
CA LEU A 288 -23.07 -3.26 -17.43
C LEU A 288 -23.69 -3.96 -18.66
N LEU A 289 -22.99 -3.98 -19.80
CA LEU A 289 -23.47 -4.67 -21.01
C LEU A 289 -23.35 -6.20 -20.91
N ASN A 290 -22.68 -6.73 -19.88
CA ASN A 290 -22.47 -8.16 -19.65
C ASN A 290 -22.95 -8.59 -18.25
N ASP A 291 -24.04 -8.01 -17.75
CA ASP A 291 -24.65 -8.36 -16.46
C ASP A 291 -23.67 -8.31 -15.27
N GLY A 292 -22.67 -7.45 -15.35
CA GLY A 292 -21.66 -7.24 -14.31
C GLY A 292 -20.46 -8.19 -14.37
N VAL A 293 -20.42 -9.17 -15.28
CA VAL A 293 -19.34 -10.16 -15.44
C VAL A 293 -18.92 -10.24 -16.91
N PRO A 294 -18.07 -9.32 -17.39
CA PRO A 294 -17.58 -9.35 -18.76
C PRO A 294 -16.63 -10.51 -19.00
N GLY A 295 -16.25 -10.76 -20.27
CA GLY A 295 -15.24 -11.77 -20.59
C GLY A 295 -13.92 -11.53 -19.84
N PHE A 296 -13.37 -12.58 -19.20
CA PHE A 296 -12.21 -12.51 -18.32
C PHE A 296 -11.02 -11.72 -18.90
N TRP A 297 -10.63 -12.00 -20.14
CA TRP A 297 -9.45 -11.36 -20.73
C TRP A 297 -9.61 -9.85 -20.93
N LEU A 298 -10.81 -9.42 -21.32
CA LEU A 298 -11.13 -8.00 -21.46
C LEU A 298 -11.14 -7.32 -20.10
N TRP A 299 -11.77 -7.96 -19.11
CA TRP A 299 -11.78 -7.48 -17.73
C TRP A 299 -10.36 -7.36 -17.17
N PHE A 300 -9.55 -8.40 -17.33
CA PHE A 300 -8.18 -8.43 -16.81
C PHE A 300 -7.29 -7.36 -17.46
N ALA A 301 -7.44 -7.13 -18.77
CA ALA A 301 -6.73 -6.06 -19.46
C ALA A 301 -7.12 -4.68 -18.92
N LEU A 302 -8.42 -4.40 -18.72
CA LEU A 302 -8.90 -3.13 -18.17
C LEU A 302 -8.43 -2.91 -16.73
N VAL A 303 -8.52 -3.93 -15.87
CA VAL A 303 -8.01 -3.87 -14.49
C VAL A 303 -6.51 -3.59 -14.48
N SER A 304 -5.73 -4.31 -15.32
CA SER A 304 -4.28 -4.14 -15.39
C SER A 304 -3.89 -2.74 -15.83
N ILE A 305 -4.61 -2.15 -16.78
CA ILE A 305 -4.38 -0.76 -17.20
C ILE A 305 -4.73 0.20 -16.05
N LEU A 306 -5.86 0.02 -15.36
CA LEU A 306 -6.30 0.90 -14.28
C LEU A 306 -5.33 0.89 -13.11
N THR A 307 -4.94 -0.29 -12.62
CA THR A 307 -4.01 -0.44 -11.50
C THR A 307 -2.62 0.08 -11.84
N ALA A 308 -2.15 -0.14 -13.08
CA ALA A 308 -0.86 0.35 -13.55
C ALA A 308 -0.84 1.88 -13.65
N LEU A 309 -1.86 2.51 -14.24
CA LEU A 309 -1.99 3.98 -14.31
C LEU A 309 -2.07 4.60 -12.92
N ASN A 310 -2.81 3.97 -12.00
CA ASN A 310 -2.90 4.41 -10.62
C ASN A 310 -1.55 4.34 -9.90
N SER A 311 -0.81 3.23 -10.07
CA SER A 311 0.50 3.04 -9.45
C SER A 311 1.55 4.02 -9.97
N ALA A 312 1.46 4.43 -11.23
CA ALA A 312 2.31 5.48 -11.79
C ALA A 312 1.93 6.88 -11.29
N SER A 313 0.64 7.14 -11.01
CA SER A 313 0.12 8.46 -10.62
C SER A 313 0.32 8.77 -9.14
N THR A 314 0.19 7.79 -8.26
CA THR A 314 0.20 8.00 -6.80
C THR A 314 1.51 8.60 -6.27
N PRO A 315 2.73 8.17 -6.68
CA PRO A 315 3.96 8.80 -6.24
C PRO A 315 4.08 10.27 -6.69
N LEU A 316 3.55 10.58 -7.87
CA LEU A 316 3.57 11.96 -8.40
C LEU A 316 2.69 12.89 -7.57
N MET A 317 1.50 12.43 -7.19
CA MET A 317 0.61 13.18 -6.30
C MET A 317 1.24 13.40 -4.92
N GLN A 318 1.88 12.37 -4.34
CA GLN A 318 2.55 12.49 -3.04
C GLN A 318 3.74 13.46 -3.12
N SER A 319 4.54 13.41 -4.18
CA SER A 319 5.64 14.36 -4.41
C SER A 319 5.12 15.80 -4.46
N ARG A 320 4.06 16.05 -5.24
CA ARG A 320 3.43 17.38 -5.34
C ARG A 320 2.83 17.85 -4.01
N ALA A 321 2.28 16.95 -3.21
CA ALA A 321 1.79 17.28 -1.87
C ALA A 321 2.91 17.78 -0.95
N MET A 322 4.13 17.28 -1.14
CA MET A 322 5.27 17.60 -0.27
C MET A 322 6.08 18.83 -0.73
N GLU A 323 5.93 19.29 -1.98
CA GLU A 323 6.67 20.46 -2.49
C GLU A 323 6.60 21.70 -1.57
N PRO A 324 5.41 22.11 -1.05
CA PRO A 324 5.35 23.30 -0.19
C PRO A 324 5.77 23.04 1.25
N MET A 325 6.11 21.81 1.65
CA MET A 325 6.33 21.44 3.06
C MET A 325 7.77 21.69 3.56
N GLY A 326 8.75 21.82 2.67
CA GLY A 326 10.13 22.24 2.99
C GLY A 326 10.69 21.63 4.29
N ARG A 327 10.90 22.49 5.30
CA ARG A 327 11.52 22.12 6.59
C ARG A 327 10.73 21.12 7.42
N VAL A 328 9.41 21.01 7.23
CA VAL A 328 8.53 20.07 7.96
C VAL A 328 8.16 18.84 7.13
N ALA A 329 8.80 18.64 5.96
CA ALA A 329 8.42 17.58 5.01
C ALA A 329 8.40 16.17 5.61
N GLY A 330 9.29 15.86 6.55
CA GLY A 330 9.31 14.54 7.21
C GLY A 330 8.05 14.28 8.03
N THR A 331 7.70 15.19 8.94
CA THR A 331 6.49 15.07 9.78
C THR A 331 5.22 15.24 8.94
N ALA A 332 5.23 16.16 7.95
CA ALA A 332 4.11 16.34 7.02
C ALA A 332 3.86 15.07 6.19
N SER A 333 4.91 14.37 5.75
CA SER A 333 4.80 13.09 5.04
C SER A 333 4.16 12.00 5.92
N SER A 334 4.46 11.98 7.22
CA SER A 334 3.82 11.05 8.17
C SER A 334 2.33 11.37 8.34
N VAL A 335 1.97 12.64 8.46
CA VAL A 335 0.57 13.09 8.60
C VAL A 335 -0.22 12.79 7.30
N THR A 336 0.29 13.21 6.15
CA THR A 336 -0.39 12.97 4.87
C THR A 336 -0.47 11.48 4.55
N GLY A 337 0.59 10.72 4.81
CA GLY A 337 0.60 9.27 4.66
C GLY A 337 -0.45 8.58 5.52
N SER A 338 -0.58 9.00 6.79
CA SER A 338 -1.62 8.49 7.68
C SER A 338 -3.03 8.74 7.12
N VAL A 339 -3.32 9.97 6.68
CA VAL A 339 -4.61 10.33 6.08
C VAL A 339 -4.87 9.50 4.82
N ILE A 340 -3.86 9.33 3.96
CA ILE A 340 -3.97 8.57 2.71
C ILE A 340 -4.29 7.10 2.99
N PHE A 341 -3.57 6.46 3.91
CA PHE A 341 -3.77 5.03 4.18
C PHE A 341 -5.08 4.76 4.94
N ILE A 342 -5.39 5.53 5.98
CA ILE A 342 -6.63 5.36 6.72
C ILE A 342 -7.83 5.71 5.84
N GLY A 343 -7.81 6.86 5.20
CA GLY A 343 -8.89 7.31 4.32
C GLY A 343 -9.05 6.40 3.09
N GLY A 344 -7.94 5.99 2.47
CA GLY A 344 -7.93 5.04 1.36
C GLY A 344 -8.51 3.67 1.75
N ALA A 345 -8.15 3.13 2.93
CA ALA A 345 -8.68 1.87 3.41
C ALA A 345 -10.19 1.96 3.70
N LEU A 346 -10.65 3.07 4.29
CA LEU A 346 -12.09 3.30 4.50
C LEU A 346 -12.86 3.41 3.18
N LEU A 347 -12.36 4.20 2.22
CA LEU A 347 -12.98 4.33 0.90
C LEU A 347 -12.95 3.00 0.13
N GLY A 348 -11.84 2.26 0.20
CA GLY A 348 -11.72 0.94 -0.41
C GLY A 348 -12.69 -0.07 0.18
N SER A 349 -12.87 -0.08 1.50
CA SER A 349 -13.80 -0.99 2.15
C SER A 349 -15.26 -0.79 1.74
N ILE A 350 -15.63 0.41 1.28
CA ILE A 350 -16.96 0.66 0.70
C ILE A 350 -17.11 -0.09 -0.62
N ILE A 351 -16.10 -0.07 -1.47
CA ILE A 351 -16.11 -0.79 -2.75
C ILE A 351 -16.07 -2.29 -2.50
N ASP A 352 -15.19 -2.77 -1.59
CA ASP A 352 -15.08 -4.20 -1.25
C ASP A 352 -16.43 -4.80 -0.86
N ARG A 353 -17.22 -4.10 -0.03
CA ARG A 353 -18.55 -4.55 0.39
C ARG A 353 -19.57 -4.63 -0.73
N LEU A 354 -19.36 -3.91 -1.82
CA LEU A 354 -20.25 -3.92 -2.98
C LEU A 354 -19.87 -4.99 -4.02
N ILE A 355 -18.64 -5.53 -3.92
CA ILE A 355 -18.19 -6.64 -4.77
C ILE A 355 -18.72 -7.93 -4.17
N THR A 356 -19.80 -8.45 -4.72
CA THR A 356 -20.40 -9.74 -4.36
C THR A 356 -20.32 -10.69 -5.55
N ASP A 357 -21.24 -10.60 -6.47
CA ASP A 357 -21.35 -11.49 -7.64
C ASP A 357 -20.92 -10.80 -8.95
N THR A 358 -20.54 -9.52 -8.89
CA THR A 358 -20.17 -8.72 -10.06
C THR A 358 -18.92 -7.91 -9.83
N VAL A 359 -18.18 -7.64 -10.90
CA VAL A 359 -16.99 -6.80 -10.86
C VAL A 359 -17.28 -5.32 -11.13
N THR A 360 -18.52 -4.96 -11.39
CA THR A 360 -18.94 -3.57 -11.69
C THR A 360 -18.54 -2.55 -10.62
N PRO A 361 -18.70 -2.84 -9.31
CA PRO A 361 -18.34 -1.89 -8.25
C PRO A 361 -16.87 -1.47 -8.26
N PHE A 362 -15.97 -2.38 -8.65
CA PHE A 362 -14.55 -2.06 -8.76
C PHE A 362 -14.28 -0.96 -9.79
N GLY A 363 -14.81 -1.13 -11.01
CA GLY A 363 -14.69 -0.12 -12.08
C GLY A 363 -15.38 1.20 -11.74
N ALA A 364 -16.57 1.13 -11.13
CA ALA A 364 -17.32 2.31 -10.68
C ALA A 364 -16.55 3.10 -9.61
N GLY A 365 -15.92 2.40 -8.65
CA GLY A 365 -15.06 3.00 -7.65
C GLY A 365 -13.88 3.74 -8.28
N PHE A 366 -13.21 3.13 -9.25
CA PHE A 366 -12.14 3.80 -10.00
C PHE A 366 -12.66 5.04 -10.74
N ALA A 367 -13.79 4.94 -11.45
CA ALA A 367 -14.36 6.07 -12.20
C ALA A 367 -14.70 7.26 -11.29
N ILE A 368 -15.35 6.98 -10.16
CA ILE A 368 -15.77 8.03 -9.21
C ILE A 368 -14.54 8.62 -8.50
N TYR A 369 -13.71 7.79 -7.88
CA TYR A 369 -12.62 8.29 -7.03
C TYR A 369 -11.53 8.95 -7.86
N ILE A 370 -11.11 8.37 -9.00
CA ILE A 370 -10.10 8.99 -9.84
C ILE A 370 -10.67 10.21 -10.57
N GLY A 371 -11.97 10.23 -10.94
CA GLY A 371 -12.62 11.39 -11.49
C GLY A 371 -12.62 12.59 -10.54
N LEU A 372 -12.95 12.37 -9.27
CA LEU A 372 -12.87 13.39 -8.22
C LEU A 372 -11.41 13.83 -7.95
N ALA A 373 -10.48 12.88 -7.90
CA ALA A 373 -9.06 13.17 -7.74
C ALA A 373 -8.50 14.00 -8.90
N LEU A 374 -8.86 13.68 -10.16
CA LEU A 374 -8.46 14.44 -11.34
C LEU A 374 -9.00 15.88 -11.28
N THR A 375 -10.26 16.05 -10.88
CA THR A 375 -10.85 17.38 -10.71
C THR A 375 -10.06 18.22 -9.72
N ALA A 376 -9.71 17.65 -8.55
CA ALA A 376 -8.89 18.32 -7.55
C ALA A 376 -7.50 18.70 -8.12
N VAL A 377 -6.82 17.79 -8.81
CA VAL A 377 -5.49 18.02 -9.41
C VAL A 377 -5.51 19.12 -10.47
N VAL A 378 -6.54 19.15 -11.33
CA VAL A 378 -6.68 20.16 -12.40
C VAL A 378 -6.99 21.56 -11.83
N VAL A 379 -7.88 21.62 -10.83
CA VAL A 379 -8.21 22.89 -10.15
C VAL A 379 -6.98 23.48 -9.47
N LEU A 380 -6.21 22.66 -8.75
CA LEU A 380 -4.97 23.10 -8.10
C LEU A 380 -3.88 23.50 -9.09
N GLY A 381 -3.73 22.76 -10.19
CA GLY A 381 -2.75 23.09 -11.23
C GLY A 381 -3.05 24.41 -11.95
N ARG A 382 -4.31 24.85 -11.99
CA ARG A 382 -4.69 26.18 -12.53
C ARG A 382 -4.41 27.32 -11.54
N ALA A 383 -4.52 27.06 -10.25
CA ALA A 383 -4.29 28.05 -9.21
C ALA A 383 -2.79 28.36 -8.99
N GLN A 384 -1.90 27.55 -9.55
CA GLN A 384 -0.42 27.74 -9.47
C GLN A 384 0.17 28.44 -10.71
N ARG A 385 -0.62 28.66 -11.75
CA ARG A 385 -0.27 29.47 -12.96
C ARG A 385 -0.78 30.90 -12.76
#